data_d419f03bb9986121c2be367613369cc5
#
_entry.id   d419f03bb9986121c2be367613369cc5
#
_cell.length_a   1.000
_cell.length_b   1.000
_cell.length_c   1.000
_cell.angle_alpha   90.00
_cell.angle_beta   90.00
_cell.angle_gamma   90.00
#
_symmetry.space_group_name_H-M   'P 1'
#
loop_
_entity.id
_entity.type
_entity.pdbx_description
1 polymer ?
#
loop_
_entity_poly.entity_id
_entity_poly.type
_entity_poly.pdbx_seq_one_letter_code
_entity_poly.pdbx_strand_id
1 'polypeptide(L)'
;MSTSDWSSINGASVPKEDPSTEPFAITAPPKTDIWRRSETDDVFNAPTVFQELPASQFKSIAVTVYAPWHTQYDQGGLVIAFPSSATPSPERETKKAENESPENPVRPSKWIKAGIEFFELSAVLGIVGTDRFSDWSLAPMSQEFHQKARFKIERKEKTLWIYAAQDGVEKMKPMREIKWAFMEGRDEEKLWVGVYAAKPTPEDGEDDEKGLEVTFSDLVIEKEE
;
A
#
# COMPACT_ATOMS: atom_id res chain seq x y z
N MET A 1 2.73 -14.44 13.57
CA MET A 1 1.29 -14.09 13.41
C MET A 1 0.60 -15.21 12.64
N SER A 2 -0.70 -15.46 12.86
CA SER A 2 -1.40 -16.49 12.07
C SER A 2 -1.63 -16.00 10.65
N THR A 3 -1.35 -16.82 9.63
CA THR A 3 -1.66 -16.52 8.23
C THR A 3 -3.16 -16.36 7.98
N SER A 4 -4.02 -16.76 8.95
CA SER A 4 -5.48 -16.66 8.87
C SER A 4 -6.04 -15.23 8.94
N ASP A 5 -5.24 -14.24 9.35
CA ASP A 5 -5.69 -12.86 9.55
C ASP A 5 -5.49 -11.95 8.32
N TRP A 6 -4.82 -12.47 7.30
CA TRP A 6 -4.57 -11.74 6.06
C TRP A 6 -5.69 -11.90 5.04
N SER A 7 -5.99 -10.81 4.37
CA SER A 7 -6.94 -10.73 3.25
C SER A 7 -6.25 -10.09 2.04
N SER A 8 -6.83 -10.32 0.87
CA SER A 8 -6.32 -9.71 -0.37
C SER A 8 -7.46 -9.21 -1.26
N ILE A 9 -7.15 -8.24 -2.11
CA ILE A 9 -8.06 -7.69 -3.12
C ILE A 9 -7.31 -7.44 -4.42
N ASN A 10 -8.06 -7.20 -5.49
CA ASN A 10 -7.56 -6.82 -6.80
C ASN A 10 -6.56 -7.83 -7.38
N GLY A 11 -6.79 -9.12 -7.16
CA GLY A 11 -5.97 -10.20 -7.73
C GLY A 11 -4.67 -10.50 -6.96
N ALA A 12 -4.43 -9.89 -5.79
CA ALA A 12 -3.31 -10.29 -4.94
C ALA A 12 -3.59 -11.65 -4.28
N SER A 13 -2.53 -12.39 -3.99
CA SER A 13 -2.60 -13.62 -3.20
C SER A 13 -2.14 -13.38 -1.77
N VAL A 14 -2.86 -13.94 -0.81
CA VAL A 14 -2.44 -13.92 0.59
C VAL A 14 -1.12 -14.70 0.75
N PRO A 15 -0.12 -14.17 1.49
CA PRO A 15 1.11 -14.89 1.77
C PRO A 15 0.84 -16.24 2.45
N LYS A 16 1.58 -17.27 2.04
CA LYS A 16 1.44 -18.62 2.61
C LYS A 16 2.15 -18.76 3.96
N GLU A 17 3.27 -18.06 4.09
CA GLU A 17 4.11 -18.04 5.28
C GLU A 17 3.90 -16.74 6.06
N ASP A 18 4.44 -16.63 7.27
CA ASP A 18 4.36 -15.42 8.09
C ASP A 18 5.16 -14.27 7.44
N PRO A 19 4.52 -13.18 7.00
CA PRO A 19 5.19 -12.07 6.32
C PRO A 19 6.20 -11.31 7.19
N SER A 20 6.20 -11.54 8.50
CA SER A 20 7.19 -10.94 9.41
C SER A 20 8.54 -11.66 9.40
N THR A 21 8.58 -12.90 8.91
CA THR A 21 9.79 -13.75 8.88
C THR A 21 10.17 -14.14 7.46
N GLU A 22 9.22 -14.28 6.56
CA GLU A 22 9.45 -14.74 5.19
C GLU A 22 9.04 -13.67 4.18
N PRO A 23 9.91 -13.34 3.22
CA PRO A 23 9.57 -12.43 2.13
C PRO A 23 8.47 -12.99 1.22
N PHE A 24 7.66 -12.11 0.66
CA PHE A 24 6.67 -12.46 -0.35
C PHE A 24 6.61 -11.39 -1.45
N ALA A 25 6.01 -11.72 -2.57
CA ALA A 25 5.87 -10.80 -3.69
C ALA A 25 4.39 -10.58 -4.08
N ILE A 26 4.13 -9.39 -4.60
CA ILE A 26 2.88 -9.03 -5.27
C ILE A 26 3.22 -8.63 -6.71
N THR A 27 2.56 -9.24 -7.68
CA THR A 27 2.66 -8.83 -9.08
C THR A 27 1.51 -7.89 -9.42
N ALA A 28 1.83 -6.66 -9.78
CA ALA A 28 0.88 -5.66 -10.24
C ALA A 28 0.74 -5.72 -11.76
N PRO A 29 -0.45 -5.99 -12.32
CA PRO A 29 -0.70 -5.84 -13.75
C PRO A 29 -0.58 -4.38 -14.18
N PRO A 30 -0.34 -4.09 -15.46
CA PRO A 30 -0.42 -2.74 -16.01
C PRO A 30 -1.81 -2.11 -15.80
N LYS A 31 -1.88 -0.78 -15.77
CA LYS A 31 -3.09 0.01 -15.55
C LYS A 31 -3.71 -0.15 -14.17
N THR A 32 -2.89 -0.50 -13.17
CA THR A 32 -3.28 -0.54 -11.76
C THR A 32 -2.74 0.67 -11.01
N ASP A 33 -3.56 1.24 -10.11
CA ASP A 33 -3.19 2.41 -9.29
C ASP A 33 -4.02 2.50 -8.01
N ILE A 34 -3.58 3.35 -7.09
CA ILE A 34 -4.33 3.89 -5.96
C ILE A 34 -4.25 5.41 -6.04
N TRP A 35 -5.23 6.04 -6.67
CA TRP A 35 -5.21 7.47 -6.94
C TRP A 35 -6.62 8.06 -7.07
N ARG A 36 -6.87 9.22 -6.45
CA ARG A 36 -8.13 9.97 -6.58
C ARG A 36 -7.84 11.40 -7.02
N ARG A 37 -8.18 11.72 -8.26
CA ARG A 37 -8.03 13.06 -8.82
C ARG A 37 -9.31 13.89 -8.63
N SER A 38 -10.45 13.25 -8.69
CA SER A 38 -11.78 13.86 -8.51
C SER A 38 -12.77 12.82 -7.98
N GLU A 39 -14.02 13.21 -7.72
CA GLU A 39 -15.09 12.29 -7.32
C GLU A 39 -15.43 11.25 -8.41
N THR A 40 -15.16 11.57 -9.67
CA THR A 40 -15.41 10.69 -10.83
C THR A 40 -14.13 10.05 -11.39
N ASP A 41 -12.96 10.46 -10.92
CA ASP A 41 -11.66 9.89 -11.28
C ASP A 41 -10.99 9.38 -9.98
N ASP A 42 -11.43 8.20 -9.56
CA ASP A 42 -11.03 7.54 -8.32
C ASP A 42 -10.71 6.07 -8.61
N VAL A 43 -9.44 5.72 -8.55
CA VAL A 43 -8.91 4.40 -8.86
C VAL A 43 -8.38 3.77 -7.57
N PHE A 44 -8.82 2.55 -7.26
CA PHE A 44 -8.31 1.71 -6.18
C PHE A 44 -8.30 0.26 -6.66
N ASN A 45 -7.51 -0.03 -7.71
CA ASN A 45 -7.45 -1.34 -8.35
C ASN A 45 -6.08 -2.03 -8.24
N ALA A 46 -5.16 -1.47 -7.48
CA ALA A 46 -3.86 -2.07 -7.23
C ALA A 46 -3.99 -3.34 -6.37
N PRO A 47 -3.31 -4.44 -6.73
CA PRO A 47 -3.19 -5.62 -5.89
C PRO A 47 -2.72 -5.27 -4.48
N THR A 48 -3.48 -5.69 -3.47
CA THR A 48 -3.27 -5.31 -2.08
C THR A 48 -3.45 -6.50 -1.16
N VAL A 49 -2.54 -6.65 -0.19
CA VAL A 49 -2.59 -7.64 0.90
C VAL A 49 -2.63 -6.90 2.23
N PHE A 50 -3.60 -7.22 3.10
CA PHE A 50 -3.83 -6.46 4.33
C PHE A 50 -4.45 -7.29 5.45
N GLN A 51 -4.38 -6.76 6.68
CA GLN A 51 -5.22 -7.16 7.80
C GLN A 51 -6.30 -6.11 8.03
N GLU A 52 -7.52 -6.57 8.33
CA GLU A 52 -8.59 -5.71 8.81
C GLU A 52 -8.56 -5.66 10.34
N LEU A 53 -8.52 -4.46 10.92
CA LEU A 53 -8.54 -4.27 12.37
C LEU A 53 -9.30 -2.99 12.74
N PRO A 54 -9.83 -2.90 13.98
CA PRO A 54 -10.36 -1.64 14.48
C PRO A 54 -9.29 -0.55 14.51
N ALA A 55 -9.64 0.68 14.20
CA ALA A 55 -8.72 1.81 14.22
C ALA A 55 -8.09 2.02 15.60
N SER A 56 -8.83 1.75 16.68
CA SER A 56 -8.32 1.79 18.07
C SER A 56 -7.14 0.85 18.32
N GLN A 57 -7.08 -0.28 17.63
CA GLN A 57 -6.01 -1.28 17.80
C GLN A 57 -4.78 -1.00 16.94
N PHE A 58 -4.84 -0.08 15.99
CA PHE A 58 -3.69 0.21 15.14
C PHE A 58 -2.63 1.02 15.85
N LYS A 59 -1.43 0.46 16.01
CA LYS A 59 -0.24 1.13 16.54
C LYS A 59 0.77 1.48 15.47
N SER A 60 1.25 0.49 14.71
CA SER A 60 2.17 0.75 13.61
C SER A 60 2.18 -0.38 12.58
N ILE A 61 2.66 -0.06 11.38
CA ILE A 61 3.06 -1.02 10.35
C ILE A 61 4.41 -0.63 9.78
N ALA A 62 5.28 -1.62 9.54
CA ALA A 62 6.57 -1.42 8.91
C ALA A 62 6.83 -2.50 7.87
N VAL A 63 7.57 -2.17 6.81
CA VAL A 63 7.96 -3.09 5.74
C VAL A 63 9.24 -2.64 5.05
N THR A 64 9.99 -3.58 4.52
CA THR A 64 11.05 -3.36 3.53
C THR A 64 10.50 -3.68 2.14
N VAL A 65 10.67 -2.75 1.18
CA VAL A 65 10.14 -2.84 -0.18
C VAL A 65 11.27 -2.85 -1.18
N TYR A 66 11.18 -3.72 -2.18
CA TYR A 66 12.15 -3.85 -3.26
C TYR A 66 11.45 -4.20 -4.58
N ALA A 67 11.87 -3.57 -5.68
CA ALA A 67 11.56 -4.00 -7.04
C ALA A 67 12.56 -3.41 -8.05
N PRO A 68 12.63 -3.94 -9.27
CA PRO A 68 13.39 -3.34 -10.38
C PRO A 68 12.58 -2.21 -11.03
N TRP A 69 12.40 -1.10 -10.30
CA TRP A 69 11.65 0.07 -10.74
C TRP A 69 12.17 0.63 -12.06
N HIS A 70 11.33 0.76 -13.08
CA HIS A 70 11.78 1.27 -14.38
C HIS A 70 10.74 1.94 -15.27
N THR A 71 9.45 1.65 -15.07
CA THR A 71 8.38 2.28 -15.84
C THR A 71 7.75 3.42 -15.02
N GLN A 72 7.42 4.53 -15.67
CA GLN A 72 6.84 5.70 -15.04
C GLN A 72 5.66 5.32 -14.12
N TYR A 73 5.72 5.75 -12.87
CA TYR A 73 4.77 5.44 -11.79
C TYR A 73 4.75 3.99 -11.28
N ASP A 74 5.69 3.12 -11.69
CA ASP A 74 5.89 1.86 -10.97
C ASP A 74 5.99 2.13 -9.49
N GLN A 75 5.21 1.44 -8.65
CA GLN A 75 5.15 1.76 -7.23
C GLN A 75 4.80 0.57 -6.34
N GLY A 76 5.23 0.62 -5.09
CA GLY A 76 4.86 -0.35 -4.08
C GLY A 76 5.25 0.11 -2.68
N GLY A 77 4.50 -0.33 -1.68
CA GLY A 77 4.73 0.10 -0.31
C GLY A 77 3.61 -0.25 0.65
N LEU A 78 3.53 0.53 1.73
CA LEU A 78 2.50 0.46 2.74
C LEU A 78 1.22 1.14 2.27
N VAL A 79 0.07 0.59 2.67
CA VAL A 79 -1.24 1.21 2.51
C VAL A 79 -2.04 1.08 3.81
N ILE A 80 -2.70 2.16 4.21
CA ILE A 80 -3.76 2.20 5.20
C ILE A 80 -5.00 2.75 4.52
N ALA A 81 -6.10 2.00 4.56
CA ALA A 81 -7.35 2.41 3.95
C ALA A 81 -8.50 2.34 4.96
N PHE A 82 -9.47 3.25 4.81
CA PHE A 82 -10.68 3.33 5.60
C PHE A 82 -11.85 2.83 4.73
N PRO A 83 -12.22 1.54 4.82
CA PRO A 83 -13.33 1.01 4.05
C PRO A 83 -14.62 1.74 4.46
N SER A 84 -15.46 2.10 3.49
CA SER A 84 -16.77 2.64 3.77
C SER A 84 -17.78 1.51 3.99
N SER A 85 -18.93 1.82 4.60
CA SER A 85 -20.02 0.86 4.73
C SER A 85 -20.57 0.36 3.38
N ALA A 86 -20.28 1.07 2.30
CA ALA A 86 -20.59 0.67 0.93
C ALA A 86 -19.49 -0.19 0.29
N THR A 87 -18.33 -0.33 0.94
CA THR A 87 -17.24 -1.18 0.47
C THR A 87 -17.55 -2.62 0.83
N PRO A 88 -17.66 -3.55 -0.14
CA PRO A 88 -17.85 -4.97 0.16
C PRO A 88 -16.72 -5.46 1.08
N SER A 89 -17.05 -6.18 2.15
CA SER A 89 -16.04 -6.93 2.90
C SER A 89 -15.39 -7.91 1.93
N PRO A 90 -14.05 -8.02 1.90
CA PRO A 90 -13.42 -9.05 1.11
C PRO A 90 -13.91 -10.40 1.64
N GLU A 91 -14.70 -11.10 0.85
CA GLU A 91 -15.02 -12.49 1.15
C GLU A 91 -13.70 -13.26 1.14
N ARG A 92 -13.45 -14.03 2.19
CA ARG A 92 -12.34 -14.97 2.21
C ARG A 92 -12.48 -15.82 0.97
N GLU A 93 -11.61 -15.63 -0.02
CA GLU A 93 -11.60 -16.42 -1.24
C GLU A 93 -11.31 -17.88 -0.90
N THR A 94 -12.35 -18.65 -0.70
CA THR A 94 -12.30 -20.12 -0.68
C THR A 94 -12.76 -20.74 -2.00
N LYS A 95 -13.00 -19.96 -3.07
CA LYS A 95 -13.28 -20.52 -4.41
C LYS A 95 -12.90 -19.53 -5.50
N LYS A 96 -12.04 -19.98 -6.45
CA LYS A 96 -11.84 -19.40 -7.77
C LYS A 96 -13.20 -19.16 -8.43
N ALA A 97 -13.54 -17.91 -8.70
CA ALA A 97 -14.53 -17.55 -9.73
C ALA A 97 -13.73 -17.04 -10.94
N GLU A 98 -13.71 -17.83 -11.99
CA GLU A 98 -13.24 -17.44 -13.32
C GLU A 98 -14.23 -16.40 -13.88
N ASN A 99 -13.71 -15.26 -14.35
CA ASN A 99 -14.36 -14.27 -15.23
C ASN A 99 -15.57 -13.46 -14.70
N GLU A 100 -15.45 -12.78 -13.58
CA GLU A 100 -16.34 -11.64 -13.32
C GLU A 100 -15.53 -10.39 -12.94
N SER A 101 -15.63 -9.34 -13.78
CA SER A 101 -15.28 -7.99 -13.36
C SER A 101 -16.19 -7.62 -12.19
N PRO A 102 -15.66 -7.21 -11.02
CA PRO A 102 -16.53 -6.88 -9.90
C PRO A 102 -17.45 -5.73 -10.29
N GLU A 103 -18.77 -5.97 -10.25
CA GLU A 103 -19.80 -4.95 -10.55
C GLU A 103 -19.74 -3.74 -9.60
N ASN A 104 -18.99 -3.84 -8.49
CA ASN A 104 -18.71 -2.76 -7.55
C ASN A 104 -17.22 -2.76 -7.18
N PRO A 105 -16.40 -1.89 -7.78
CA PRO A 105 -15.00 -1.77 -7.40
C PRO A 105 -14.90 -1.35 -5.92
N VAL A 106 -13.97 -1.99 -5.20
CA VAL A 106 -13.64 -1.62 -3.81
C VAL A 106 -13.15 -0.17 -3.79
N ARG A 107 -13.83 0.69 -3.03
CA ARG A 107 -13.46 2.11 -2.91
C ARG A 107 -13.47 2.55 -1.46
N PRO A 108 -12.31 2.51 -0.77
CA PRO A 108 -12.20 3.10 0.55
C PRO A 108 -12.53 4.59 0.53
N SER A 109 -13.14 5.08 1.60
CA SER A 109 -13.50 6.50 1.71
C SER A 109 -12.27 7.40 1.77
N LYS A 110 -11.22 6.94 2.46
CA LYS A 110 -9.94 7.62 2.65
C LYS A 110 -8.82 6.58 2.65
N TRP A 111 -7.63 7.01 2.31
CA TRP A 111 -6.47 6.13 2.34
C TRP A 111 -5.14 6.91 2.37
N ILE A 112 -4.10 6.22 2.79
CA ILE A 112 -2.73 6.72 2.83
C ILE A 112 -1.86 5.62 2.22
N LYS A 113 -0.97 5.98 1.31
CA LYS A 113 0.07 5.09 0.82
C LYS A 113 1.45 5.71 1.00
N ALA A 114 2.46 4.89 1.30
CA ALA A 114 3.85 5.30 1.43
C ALA A 114 4.76 4.20 0.90
N GLY A 115 5.62 4.51 -0.05
CA GLY A 115 6.43 3.51 -0.70
C GLY A 115 7.48 4.10 -1.65
N ILE A 116 8.07 3.23 -2.45
CA ILE A 116 8.91 3.64 -3.58
C ILE A 116 8.00 3.88 -4.77
N GLU A 117 8.33 4.91 -5.55
CA GLU A 117 7.68 5.24 -6.81
C GLU A 117 8.75 5.59 -7.85
N PHE A 118 8.59 5.14 -9.10
CA PHE A 118 9.47 5.50 -10.19
C PHE A 118 8.93 6.73 -10.92
N PHE A 119 9.63 7.84 -10.80
CA PHE A 119 9.22 9.13 -11.32
C PHE A 119 10.40 9.85 -12.01
N GLU A 120 10.17 10.33 -13.26
CA GLU A 120 11.19 11.05 -14.04
C GLU A 120 12.54 10.32 -14.09
N LEU A 121 12.50 9.03 -14.47
CA LEU A 121 13.66 8.15 -14.62
C LEU A 121 14.42 7.86 -13.32
N SER A 122 13.81 8.03 -12.17
CA SER A 122 14.43 7.83 -10.86
C SER A 122 13.46 7.20 -9.87
N ALA A 123 13.93 6.27 -9.04
CA ALA A 123 13.17 5.83 -7.90
C ALA A 123 13.20 6.91 -6.81
N VAL A 124 12.04 7.19 -6.22
CA VAL A 124 11.84 8.20 -5.19
C VAL A 124 11.02 7.62 -4.03
N LEU A 125 11.10 8.23 -2.86
CA LEU A 125 10.20 7.95 -1.75
C LEU A 125 8.91 8.75 -1.98
N GLY A 126 7.79 8.05 -2.20
CA GLY A 126 6.50 8.64 -2.47
C GLY A 126 5.55 8.50 -1.27
N ILE A 127 4.79 9.55 -0.97
CA ILE A 127 3.71 9.52 0.02
C ILE A 127 2.48 10.19 -0.57
N VAL A 128 1.33 9.52 -0.46
CA VAL A 128 0.04 10.08 -0.81
C VAL A 128 -0.91 9.95 0.37
N GLY A 129 -1.54 11.05 0.75
CA GLY A 129 -2.66 11.06 1.67
C GLY A 129 -3.93 11.47 0.95
N THR A 130 -5.00 10.69 1.05
CA THR A 130 -6.27 10.98 0.40
C THR A 130 -7.40 11.05 1.42
N ASP A 131 -7.76 12.26 1.78
CA ASP A 131 -8.99 12.54 2.52
C ASP A 131 -10.14 12.77 1.55
N ARG A 132 -10.06 13.80 0.74
CA ARG A 132 -10.99 14.08 -0.35
C ARG A 132 -10.36 13.79 -1.71
N PHE A 133 -9.19 14.35 -1.98
CA PHE A 133 -8.38 14.12 -3.17
C PHE A 133 -6.97 13.69 -2.78
N SER A 134 -6.26 13.09 -3.72
CA SER A 134 -4.88 12.66 -3.50
C SER A 134 -3.96 13.85 -3.35
N ASP A 135 -3.23 13.89 -2.24
CA ASP A 135 -2.21 14.87 -1.91
C ASP A 135 -0.84 14.16 -1.85
N TRP A 136 -0.01 14.43 -2.85
CA TRP A 136 1.20 13.69 -3.18
C TRP A 136 2.46 14.48 -2.86
N SER A 137 3.45 13.80 -2.30
CA SER A 137 4.78 14.35 -2.06
C SER A 137 5.87 13.33 -2.34
N LEU A 138 7.00 13.79 -2.84
CA LEU A 138 8.17 13.00 -3.20
C LEU A 138 9.41 13.46 -2.44
N ALA A 139 10.30 12.51 -2.14
CA ALA A 139 11.64 12.79 -1.66
C ALA A 139 12.65 11.95 -2.47
N PRO A 140 13.82 12.53 -2.81
CA PRO A 140 14.82 11.85 -3.63
C PRO A 140 15.41 10.64 -2.89
N MET A 141 15.77 9.62 -3.67
CA MET A 141 16.60 8.49 -3.24
C MET A 141 18.00 8.63 -3.83
N SER A 142 19.01 8.10 -3.12
CA SER A 142 20.37 7.98 -3.67
C SER A 142 20.38 6.99 -4.83
N GLN A 143 21.05 7.30 -5.92
CA GLN A 143 21.17 6.43 -7.10
C GLN A 143 21.82 5.08 -6.77
N GLU A 144 22.66 5.00 -5.76
CA GLU A 144 23.34 3.76 -5.35
C GLU A 144 22.37 2.75 -4.72
N PHE A 145 21.28 3.22 -4.08
CA PHE A 145 20.33 2.37 -3.33
C PHE A 145 18.88 2.59 -3.76
N HIS A 146 18.66 2.92 -5.02
CA HIS A 146 17.35 3.35 -5.52
C HIS A 146 16.29 2.23 -5.65
N GLN A 147 16.64 0.97 -5.39
CA GLN A 147 15.70 -0.15 -5.56
C GLN A 147 15.00 -0.58 -4.29
N LYS A 148 15.54 -0.22 -3.10
CA LYS A 148 15.09 -0.75 -1.82
C LYS A 148 14.99 0.33 -0.75
N ALA A 149 13.91 0.29 0.01
CA ALA A 149 13.71 1.17 1.16
C ALA A 149 12.83 0.52 2.23
N ARG A 150 12.97 0.99 3.47
CA ARG A 150 12.09 0.65 4.59
C ARG A 150 11.12 1.79 4.86
N PHE A 151 9.88 1.43 5.11
CA PHE A 151 8.82 2.35 5.49
C PHE A 151 8.20 1.94 6.81
N LYS A 152 7.77 2.92 7.59
CA LYS A 152 6.96 2.74 8.80
C LYS A 152 5.85 3.78 8.81
N ILE A 153 4.63 3.35 9.10
CA ILE A 153 3.52 4.22 9.46
C ILE A 153 3.18 3.95 10.92
N GLU A 154 3.12 4.98 11.75
CA GLU A 154 2.94 4.90 13.19
C GLU A 154 1.85 5.86 13.64
N ARG A 155 0.89 5.36 14.43
CA ARG A 155 -0.09 6.20 15.12
C ARG A 155 0.55 6.78 16.38
N LYS A 156 0.45 8.10 16.54
CA LYS A 156 0.79 8.81 17.78
C LYS A 156 -0.43 9.60 18.21
N GLU A 157 -1.13 9.11 19.22
CA GLU A 157 -2.42 9.66 19.66
C GLU A 157 -3.44 9.71 18.51
N LYS A 158 -3.78 10.92 18.03
CA LYS A 158 -4.74 11.16 16.93
C LYS A 158 -4.09 11.43 15.58
N THR A 159 -2.79 11.19 15.45
CA THR A 159 -1.98 11.56 14.28
C THR A 159 -1.25 10.36 13.72
N LEU A 160 -1.14 10.26 12.40
CA LEU A 160 -0.23 9.34 11.73
C LEU A 160 1.07 10.01 11.38
N TRP A 161 2.17 9.30 11.67
CA TRP A 161 3.50 9.67 11.23
C TRP A 161 4.04 8.64 10.25
N ILE A 162 4.63 9.12 9.17
CA ILE A 162 5.26 8.28 8.14
C ILE A 162 6.76 8.50 8.19
N TYR A 163 7.50 7.40 8.23
CA TYR A 163 8.95 7.37 8.26
C TYR A 163 9.47 6.52 7.11
N ALA A 164 10.65 6.87 6.60
CA ALA A 164 11.35 6.08 5.61
C ALA A 164 12.86 6.08 5.84
N ALA A 165 13.51 5.03 5.37
CA ALA A 165 14.97 4.91 5.24
C ALA A 165 15.29 4.15 3.97
N GLN A 166 16.21 4.67 3.13
CA GLN A 166 16.79 3.94 2.01
C GLN A 166 17.62 2.75 2.52
N ASP A 167 17.90 1.80 1.65
CA ASP A 167 18.86 0.74 1.95
C ASP A 167 20.21 1.33 2.37
N GLY A 168 20.89 0.69 3.31
CA GLY A 168 22.14 1.19 3.89
C GLY A 168 21.99 2.34 4.90
N VAL A 169 20.78 2.89 5.10
CA VAL A 169 20.51 3.93 6.12
C VAL A 169 19.81 3.29 7.33
N GLU A 170 20.53 3.24 8.46
CA GLU A 170 20.02 2.59 9.68
C GLU A 170 18.81 3.34 10.27
N LYS A 171 18.85 4.67 10.34
CA LYS A 171 17.84 5.48 11.01
C LYS A 171 16.76 5.98 10.05
N MET A 172 15.53 5.58 10.28
CA MET A 172 14.37 6.15 9.57
C MET A 172 14.20 7.64 9.91
N LYS A 173 13.87 8.41 8.88
CA LYS A 173 13.57 9.84 9.02
C LYS A 173 12.06 10.08 8.91
N PRO A 174 11.50 11.03 9.67
CA PRO A 174 10.11 11.44 9.48
C PRO A 174 9.95 12.10 8.10
N MET A 175 8.95 11.66 7.35
CA MET A 175 8.65 12.13 6.01
C MET A 175 7.39 13.01 6.01
N ARG A 176 6.36 12.60 6.77
CA ARG A 176 5.08 13.30 6.79
C ARG A 176 4.30 13.02 8.07
N GLU A 177 3.59 14.05 8.55
CA GLU A 177 2.55 13.94 9.55
C GLU A 177 1.19 14.10 8.88
N ILE A 178 0.23 13.20 9.19
CA ILE A 178 -1.14 13.24 8.67
C ILE A 178 -2.10 13.39 9.85
N LYS A 179 -2.66 14.58 10.01
CA LYS A 179 -3.53 14.93 11.13
C LYS A 179 -4.94 14.33 11.05
N TRP A 180 -5.51 14.27 9.86
CA TRP A 180 -6.91 13.91 9.67
C TRP A 180 -7.24 12.43 9.89
N ALA A 181 -6.24 11.54 9.94
CA ALA A 181 -6.46 10.10 9.94
C ALA A 181 -7.28 9.60 11.15
N PHE A 182 -7.04 10.16 12.35
CA PHE A 182 -7.70 9.73 13.59
C PHE A 182 -8.31 10.88 14.38
N MET A 183 -8.60 12.02 13.75
CA MET A 183 -8.98 13.24 14.48
C MET A 183 -10.37 13.22 15.14
N GLU A 184 -11.32 12.43 14.71
CA GLU A 184 -12.71 12.56 15.16
C GLU A 184 -13.34 11.20 15.47
N GLY A 185 -13.06 10.64 16.66
CA GLY A 185 -13.82 9.51 17.16
C GLY A 185 -13.88 8.28 16.25
N ARG A 186 -12.85 8.07 15.42
CA ARG A 186 -12.76 6.99 14.44
C ARG A 186 -12.29 5.68 15.04
N ASP A 187 -12.23 5.57 16.36
CA ASP A 187 -11.68 4.39 17.03
C ASP A 187 -12.44 3.10 16.72
N GLU A 188 -13.73 3.21 16.42
CA GLU A 188 -14.59 2.07 16.05
C GLU A 188 -14.58 1.78 14.53
N GLU A 189 -13.97 2.65 13.72
CA GLU A 189 -13.88 2.40 12.27
C GLU A 189 -12.93 1.24 11.98
N LYS A 190 -13.24 0.51 10.90
CA LYS A 190 -12.35 -0.52 10.40
C LYS A 190 -11.22 0.11 9.59
N LEU A 191 -10.04 -0.45 9.73
CA LEU A 191 -8.88 -0.15 8.90
C LEU A 191 -8.44 -1.39 8.12
N TRP A 192 -8.05 -1.20 6.88
CA TRP A 192 -7.19 -2.11 6.16
C TRP A 192 -5.76 -1.63 6.30
N VAL A 193 -4.91 -2.46 6.85
CA VAL A 193 -3.51 -2.16 7.11
C VAL A 193 -2.64 -3.18 6.40
N GLY A 194 -1.86 -2.76 5.42
CA GLY A 194 -1.10 -3.72 4.62
C GLY A 194 -0.16 -3.10 3.59
N VAL A 195 0.04 -3.83 2.50
CA VAL A 195 0.96 -3.49 1.41
C VAL A 195 0.27 -3.58 0.06
N TYR A 196 0.76 -2.82 -0.90
CA TYR A 196 0.26 -2.77 -2.26
C TYR A 196 1.41 -2.74 -3.28
N ALA A 197 1.11 -3.16 -4.51
CA ALA A 197 1.95 -2.94 -5.67
C ALA A 197 1.09 -2.37 -6.81
N ALA A 198 1.61 -1.42 -7.58
CA ALA A 198 0.89 -0.85 -8.72
C ALA A 198 1.81 -0.53 -9.88
N LYS A 199 1.28 -0.69 -11.09
CA LYS A 199 1.92 -0.37 -12.37
C LYS A 199 0.95 0.47 -13.23
N PRO A 200 0.87 1.79 -12.98
CA PRO A 200 -0.07 2.65 -13.68
C PRO A 200 0.18 2.72 -15.18
N THR A 201 1.45 2.80 -15.57
CA THR A 201 1.87 2.92 -16.97
C THR A 201 2.29 1.55 -17.51
N PRO A 202 1.70 1.04 -18.60
CA PRO A 202 2.21 -0.11 -19.32
C PRO A 202 3.62 0.12 -19.86
N GLU A 203 4.36 -0.94 -20.12
CA GLU A 203 5.60 -0.85 -20.90
C GLU A 203 5.28 -0.63 -22.39
N ASP A 204 6.20 -0.03 -23.11
CA ASP A 204 6.04 0.17 -24.54
C ASP A 204 6.26 -1.13 -25.34
N GLY A 205 5.49 -1.31 -26.43
CA GLY A 205 5.68 -2.39 -27.38
C GLY A 205 5.03 -3.71 -26.97
N GLU A 206 5.74 -4.82 -27.20
CA GLU A 206 5.23 -6.19 -26.96
C GLU A 206 5.10 -6.54 -25.47
N ASP A 207 5.73 -5.76 -24.60
CA ASP A 207 5.73 -5.94 -23.14
C ASP A 207 4.63 -5.14 -22.43
N ASP A 208 3.66 -4.61 -23.15
CA ASP A 208 2.60 -3.75 -22.59
C ASP A 208 1.72 -4.44 -21.51
N GLU A 209 1.71 -5.78 -21.51
CA GLU A 209 1.02 -6.60 -20.50
C GLU A 209 1.91 -7.07 -19.34
N LYS A 210 3.22 -6.78 -19.40
CA LYS A 210 4.16 -7.20 -18.38
C LYS A 210 3.89 -6.53 -17.05
N GLY A 211 3.68 -7.33 -16.01
CA GLY A 211 3.46 -6.87 -14.64
C GLY A 211 4.74 -6.42 -13.94
N LEU A 212 4.58 -5.66 -12.86
CA LEU A 212 5.63 -5.32 -11.91
C LEU A 212 5.58 -6.27 -10.71
N GLU A 213 6.66 -6.99 -10.45
CA GLU A 213 6.81 -7.78 -9.22
C GLU A 213 7.48 -6.95 -8.13
N VAL A 214 6.76 -6.72 -7.02
CA VAL A 214 7.26 -6.02 -5.86
C VAL A 214 7.45 -7.01 -4.72
N THR A 215 8.65 -7.07 -4.16
CA THR A 215 9.00 -7.90 -3.01
C THR A 215 8.87 -7.12 -1.72
N PHE A 216 8.25 -7.75 -0.72
CA PHE A 216 8.06 -7.25 0.64
C PHE A 216 8.77 -8.18 1.62
N SER A 217 9.53 -7.61 2.56
CA SER A 217 10.14 -8.33 3.68
C SER A 217 9.98 -7.57 4.99
N ASP A 218 10.14 -8.27 6.11
CA ASP A 218 10.05 -7.68 7.45
C ASP A 218 8.71 -6.93 7.66
N LEU A 219 7.60 -7.48 7.14
CA LEU A 219 6.28 -6.87 7.31
C LEU A 219 5.74 -7.13 8.71
N VAL A 220 5.74 -6.10 9.54
CA VAL A 220 5.31 -6.17 10.93
C VAL A 220 4.16 -5.18 11.17
N ILE A 221 3.05 -5.68 11.74
CA ILE A 221 1.95 -4.87 12.26
C ILE A 221 1.95 -4.97 13.77
N GLU A 222 2.10 -3.83 14.45
CA GLU A 222 1.95 -3.71 15.91
C GLU A 222 0.54 -3.24 16.24
N LYS A 223 -0.06 -3.86 17.25
CA LYS A 223 -1.40 -3.52 17.75
C LYS A 223 -1.30 -3.00 19.17
N GLU A 224 -2.21 -2.06 19.53
CA GLU A 224 -2.44 -1.70 20.93
C GLU A 224 -3.19 -2.86 21.62
N GLU A 225 -2.87 -3.08 22.91
CA GLU A 225 -3.50 -4.10 23.76
C GLU A 225 -4.89 -3.65 24.26
#